data_3bdd0ee2c3d42d023768e98424938962
#
_entry.id   3bdd0ee2c3d42d023768e98424938962
#
_cell.length_a   1.000
_cell.length_b   1.000
_cell.length_c   1.000
_cell.angle_alpha   90.00
_cell.angle_beta   90.00
_cell.angle_gamma   90.00
#
_symmetry.space_group_name_H-M   'P 1'
#
loop_
_entity.id
_entity.type
_entity.pdbx_description
1 polymer ?
#
loop_
_entity_poly.entity_id
_entity_poly.type
_entity_poly.pdbx_seq_one_letter_code
_entity_poly.pdbx_strand_id
1 'polypeptide(L)'
;LVGVDVECKVSEAMSPRHYQHGFHSTSTCGTLASAAAAAKIRGYNVSQIQQSLAVAATLSAGLRENFGTMTKPLHAGRAAESGVVACDLVGLGWTATDKILESPRGFFQAHGGGYNLKSIKGQLGRPWTFSKPGVSIKPHPCGSLTHPGMTKMLELILKHDIKPQDVIKVDVGTNHNICLLYTSDAADEMRR
;
A
#
# COMPACT_ATOMS: atom_id res chain seq x y z
N LEU A 1 12.34 -2.37 -8.62
CA LEU A 1 11.90 -3.76 -8.32
C LEU A 1 12.00 -4.08 -6.83
N VAL A 2 13.18 -3.89 -6.18
CA VAL A 2 13.39 -4.24 -4.76
C VAL A 2 12.35 -3.60 -3.85
N GLY A 3 12.13 -2.28 -3.96
CA GLY A 3 11.18 -1.57 -3.11
C GLY A 3 9.77 -2.15 -3.21
N VAL A 4 9.26 -2.33 -4.43
CA VAL A 4 7.91 -2.89 -4.64
C VAL A 4 7.80 -4.31 -4.10
N ASP A 5 8.84 -5.14 -4.28
CA ASP A 5 8.83 -6.51 -3.76
C ASP A 5 8.79 -6.53 -2.23
N VAL A 6 9.55 -5.65 -1.58
CA VAL A 6 9.53 -5.49 -0.11
C VAL A 6 8.16 -4.98 0.35
N GLU A 7 7.60 -3.96 -0.28
CA GLU A 7 6.27 -3.43 0.06
C GLU A 7 5.20 -4.52 0.03
N CYS A 8 5.12 -5.24 -1.09
CA CYS A 8 4.11 -6.27 -1.29
C CYS A 8 4.25 -7.40 -0.27
N LYS A 9 5.45 -7.93 -0.05
CA LYS A 9 5.67 -9.06 0.86
C LYS A 9 5.50 -8.69 2.34
N VAL A 10 5.92 -7.49 2.73
CA VAL A 10 5.68 -6.96 4.08
C VAL A 10 4.18 -6.75 4.30
N SER A 11 3.47 -6.15 3.34
CA SER A 11 2.03 -5.96 3.41
C SER A 11 1.28 -7.29 3.49
N GLU A 12 1.65 -8.26 2.65
CA GLU A 12 1.05 -9.59 2.63
C GLU A 12 1.23 -10.32 3.96
N ALA A 13 2.39 -10.18 4.59
CA ALA A 13 2.66 -10.81 5.88
C ALA A 13 1.72 -10.36 6.99
N MET A 14 1.19 -9.13 6.93
CA MET A 14 0.26 -8.56 7.91
C MET A 14 -1.19 -8.53 7.43
N SER A 15 -1.44 -8.88 6.16
CA SER A 15 -2.79 -8.84 5.58
C SER A 15 -3.70 -9.93 6.19
N PRO A 16 -5.01 -9.66 6.38
CA PRO A 16 -5.71 -8.38 6.13
C PRO A 16 -5.70 -7.41 7.31
N ARG A 17 -5.20 -7.83 8.47
CA ARG A 17 -5.33 -7.13 9.76
C ARG A 17 -4.80 -5.70 9.74
N HIS A 18 -3.63 -5.49 9.15
CA HIS A 18 -3.02 -4.17 9.01
C HIS A 18 -4.00 -3.16 8.39
N TYR A 19 -4.61 -3.51 7.28
CA TYR A 19 -5.58 -2.68 6.59
C TYR A 19 -6.87 -2.51 7.40
N GLN A 20 -7.34 -3.56 8.06
CA GLN A 20 -8.52 -3.53 8.93
C GLN A 20 -8.34 -2.64 10.15
N HIS A 21 -7.12 -2.54 10.70
CA HIS A 21 -6.77 -1.64 11.79
C HIS A 21 -6.70 -0.15 11.37
N GLY A 22 -7.00 0.18 10.12
CA GLY A 22 -7.07 1.55 9.64
C GLY A 22 -5.76 2.11 9.06
N PHE A 23 -4.74 1.30 8.87
CA PHE A 23 -3.51 1.74 8.25
C PHE A 23 -3.59 1.74 6.71
N HIS A 24 -2.94 2.72 6.08
CA HIS A 24 -2.75 2.77 4.64
C HIS A 24 -1.44 2.08 4.25
N SER A 25 -1.53 0.88 3.68
CA SER A 25 -0.37 0.04 3.37
C SER A 25 0.67 0.75 2.47
N THR A 26 0.22 1.53 1.49
CA THR A 26 1.11 2.35 0.64
C THR A 26 1.97 3.32 1.46
N SER A 27 1.45 3.82 2.57
CA SER A 27 2.20 4.72 3.44
C SER A 27 3.15 3.95 4.37
N THR A 28 2.59 3.03 5.13
CA THR A 28 3.34 2.32 6.17
C THR A 28 4.37 1.35 5.59
N CYS A 29 3.96 0.42 4.74
CA CYS A 29 4.86 -0.54 4.09
C CYS A 29 5.71 0.12 3.01
N GLY A 30 5.17 1.17 2.34
CA GLY A 30 5.91 1.95 1.36
C GLY A 30 7.12 2.67 1.94
N THR A 31 7.08 3.06 3.22
CA THR A 31 8.26 3.62 3.92
C THR A 31 9.42 2.61 4.00
N LEU A 32 9.11 1.36 4.35
CA LEU A 32 10.11 0.27 4.34
C LEU A 32 10.60 -0.04 2.92
N ALA A 33 9.70 -0.01 1.95
CA ALA A 33 9.99 -0.21 0.54
C ALA A 33 10.98 0.83 0.00
N SER A 34 10.72 2.10 0.32
CA SER A 34 11.60 3.22 -0.04
C SER A 34 12.98 3.08 0.57
N ALA A 35 13.05 2.75 1.87
CA ALA A 35 14.32 2.49 2.55
C ALA A 35 15.09 1.32 1.92
N ALA A 36 14.42 0.21 1.61
CA ALA A 36 15.05 -0.94 0.96
C ALA A 36 15.61 -0.59 -0.43
N ALA A 37 14.87 0.19 -1.21
CA ALA A 37 15.31 0.66 -2.53
C ALA A 37 16.50 1.61 -2.42
N ALA A 38 16.44 2.60 -1.53
CA ALA A 38 17.50 3.58 -1.31
C ALA A 38 18.78 2.92 -0.78
N ALA A 39 18.66 2.04 0.20
CA ALA A 39 19.79 1.29 0.75
C ALA A 39 20.46 0.41 -0.31
N LYS A 40 19.67 -0.23 -1.19
CA LYS A 40 20.19 -1.03 -2.30
C LYS A 40 20.98 -0.18 -3.30
N ILE A 41 20.45 0.99 -3.67
CA ILE A 41 21.13 1.93 -4.60
C ILE A 41 22.43 2.44 -4.01
N ARG A 42 22.49 2.67 -2.69
CA ARG A 42 23.67 3.13 -1.98
C ARG A 42 24.72 2.05 -1.74
N GLY A 43 24.43 0.81 -2.09
CA GLY A 43 25.34 -0.32 -1.86
C GLY A 43 25.54 -0.66 -0.39
N TYR A 44 24.57 -0.38 0.47
CA TYR A 44 24.63 -0.65 1.90
C TYR A 44 24.80 -2.14 2.18
N ASN A 45 25.61 -2.45 3.20
CA ASN A 45 25.76 -3.81 3.71
C ASN A 45 24.53 -4.26 4.51
N VAL A 46 24.48 -5.53 4.91
CA VAL A 46 23.34 -6.12 5.61
C VAL A 46 22.99 -5.35 6.89
N SER A 47 23.98 -4.98 7.70
CA SER A 47 23.73 -4.22 8.95
C SER A 47 23.15 -2.85 8.65
N GLN A 48 23.66 -2.13 7.66
CA GLN A 48 23.13 -0.82 7.27
C GLN A 48 21.71 -0.93 6.70
N ILE A 49 21.40 -1.98 5.95
CA ILE A 49 20.03 -2.25 5.47
C ILE A 49 19.08 -2.50 6.65
N GLN A 50 19.48 -3.34 7.60
CA GLN A 50 18.67 -3.61 8.81
C GLN A 50 18.38 -2.33 9.59
N GLN A 51 19.39 -1.52 9.82
CA GLN A 51 19.25 -0.24 10.52
C GLN A 51 18.39 0.74 9.73
N SER A 52 18.54 0.83 8.41
CA SER A 52 17.70 1.67 7.55
C SER A 52 16.23 1.27 7.63
N LEU A 53 15.93 -0.02 7.60
CA LEU A 53 14.58 -0.52 7.79
C LEU A 53 14.04 -0.21 9.19
N ALA A 54 14.88 -0.26 10.23
CA ALA A 54 14.47 0.05 11.60
C ALA A 54 14.13 1.53 11.78
N VAL A 55 14.94 2.43 11.23
CA VAL A 55 14.63 3.87 11.22
C VAL A 55 13.36 4.13 10.40
N ALA A 56 13.24 3.54 9.21
CA ALA A 56 12.08 3.67 8.36
C ALA A 56 10.80 3.18 9.05
N ALA A 57 10.85 2.05 9.76
CA ALA A 57 9.71 1.53 10.52
C ALA A 57 9.23 2.52 11.60
N THR A 58 10.14 3.26 12.22
CA THR A 58 9.81 4.30 13.20
C THR A 58 9.15 5.53 12.55
N LEU A 59 9.52 5.85 11.32
CA LEU A 59 8.95 6.96 10.54
C LEU A 59 7.66 6.58 9.81
N SER A 60 7.27 5.33 9.85
CA SER A 60 6.12 4.78 9.15
C SER A 60 4.80 5.25 9.76
N ALA A 61 3.95 5.88 8.95
CA ALA A 61 2.64 6.38 9.38
C ALA A 61 1.66 6.41 8.21
N GLY A 62 0.39 6.71 8.49
CA GLY A 62 -0.66 6.92 7.49
C GLY A 62 -1.94 6.17 7.82
N LEU A 63 -3.04 6.91 7.94
CA LEU A 63 -4.35 6.40 8.33
C LEU A 63 -5.33 6.50 7.18
N ARG A 64 -6.11 5.43 6.96
CA ARG A 64 -7.13 5.33 5.91
C ARG A 64 -8.26 6.34 6.08
N GLU A 65 -8.48 6.86 7.28
CA GLU A 65 -9.49 7.88 7.54
C GLU A 65 -9.28 9.16 6.70
N ASN A 66 -8.07 9.38 6.21
CA ASN A 66 -7.75 10.46 5.28
C ASN A 66 -8.03 10.15 3.80
N PHE A 67 -8.67 9.02 3.49
CA PHE A 67 -9.07 8.73 2.10
C PHE A 67 -10.14 9.74 1.66
N GLY A 68 -10.13 10.10 0.37
CA GLY A 68 -10.98 11.17 -0.17
C GLY A 68 -10.46 12.60 0.10
N THR A 69 -9.33 12.77 0.78
CA THR A 69 -8.71 14.08 1.04
C THR A 69 -7.36 14.22 0.35
N MET A 70 -6.84 15.46 0.27
CA MET A 70 -5.48 15.74 -0.23
C MET A 70 -4.38 15.06 0.60
N THR A 71 -4.67 14.59 1.81
CA THR A 71 -3.73 13.85 2.66
C THR A 71 -3.45 12.45 2.14
N LYS A 72 -4.36 11.83 1.38
CA LYS A 72 -4.11 10.49 0.81
C LYS A 72 -2.89 10.45 -0.14
N PRO A 73 -2.74 11.32 -1.15
CA PRO A 73 -1.52 11.37 -1.95
C PRO A 73 -0.27 11.77 -1.15
N LEU A 74 -0.41 12.60 -0.11
CA LEU A 74 0.69 12.93 0.80
C LEU A 74 1.29 11.66 1.45
N HIS A 75 0.49 10.64 1.76
CA HIS A 75 0.97 9.38 2.32
C HIS A 75 2.07 8.74 1.46
N ALA A 76 1.89 8.70 0.15
CA ALA A 76 2.91 8.13 -0.76
C ALA A 76 4.18 8.99 -0.81
N GLY A 77 4.03 10.31 -0.86
CA GLY A 77 5.15 11.24 -0.84
C GLY A 77 5.97 11.14 0.46
N ARG A 78 5.29 11.13 1.61
CA ARG A 78 5.95 10.98 2.92
C ARG A 78 6.61 9.61 3.09
N ALA A 79 6.01 8.55 2.58
CA ALA A 79 6.62 7.22 2.59
C ALA A 79 7.93 7.21 1.80
N ALA A 80 7.92 7.79 0.60
CA ALA A 80 9.11 7.90 -0.25
C ALA A 80 10.22 8.71 0.44
N GLU A 81 9.89 9.89 0.95
CA GLU A 81 10.83 10.76 1.68
C GLU A 81 11.39 10.09 2.94
N SER A 82 10.53 9.53 3.78
CA SER A 82 10.93 8.92 5.06
C SER A 82 11.89 7.75 4.87
N GLY A 83 11.72 6.95 3.82
CA GLY A 83 12.64 5.85 3.52
C GLY A 83 14.03 6.34 3.09
N VAL A 84 14.10 7.42 2.31
CA VAL A 84 15.37 8.05 1.91
C VAL A 84 16.05 8.67 3.12
N VAL A 85 15.32 9.43 3.95
CA VAL A 85 15.83 10.03 5.19
C VAL A 85 16.37 8.95 6.14
N ALA A 86 15.69 7.82 6.27
CA ALA A 86 16.18 6.70 7.08
C ALA A 86 17.55 6.21 6.63
N CYS A 87 17.79 6.10 5.33
CA CYS A 87 19.09 5.74 4.78
C CYS A 87 20.12 6.85 4.98
N ASP A 88 19.76 8.13 4.87
CA ASP A 88 20.66 9.26 5.13
C ASP A 88 21.17 9.23 6.57
N LEU A 89 20.26 9.06 7.54
CA LEU A 89 20.61 8.97 8.96
C LEU A 89 21.59 7.83 9.23
N VAL A 90 21.32 6.65 8.67
CA VAL A 90 22.24 5.48 8.82
C VAL A 90 23.59 5.75 8.15
N GLY A 91 23.60 6.43 7.01
CA GLY A 91 24.85 6.87 6.36
C GLY A 91 25.68 7.82 7.22
N LEU A 92 25.02 8.59 8.08
CA LEU A 92 25.64 9.49 9.07
C LEU A 92 26.00 8.79 10.40
N GLY A 93 25.84 7.46 10.48
CA GLY A 93 26.22 6.68 11.65
C GLY A 93 25.10 6.48 12.70
N TRP A 94 23.86 6.79 12.37
CA TRP A 94 22.74 6.48 13.28
C TRP A 94 22.58 4.97 13.43
N THR A 95 22.30 4.56 14.66
CA THR A 95 22.11 3.15 15.02
C THR A 95 20.65 2.85 15.32
N ALA A 96 20.23 1.64 15.01
CA ALA A 96 18.90 1.12 15.29
C ALA A 96 18.96 -0.39 15.57
N THR A 97 17.87 -0.95 16.10
CA THR A 97 17.78 -2.39 16.35
C THR A 97 17.80 -3.19 15.04
N ASP A 98 18.39 -4.36 15.08
CA ASP A 98 18.39 -5.34 13.98
C ASP A 98 17.11 -6.20 13.93
N LYS A 99 16.18 -6.05 14.89
CA LYS A 99 14.97 -6.87 15.07
C LYS A 99 13.67 -6.09 14.98
N ILE A 100 13.68 -4.96 14.28
CA ILE A 100 12.53 -4.04 14.24
C ILE A 100 11.26 -4.67 13.67
N LEU A 101 11.38 -5.60 12.75
CA LEU A 101 10.23 -6.17 12.07
C LEU A 101 9.52 -7.21 12.95
N GLU A 102 10.28 -8.19 13.48
CA GLU A 102 9.74 -9.41 14.09
C GLU A 102 9.62 -9.36 15.62
N SER A 103 10.23 -8.38 16.29
CA SER A 103 10.18 -8.29 17.76
C SER A 103 8.76 -8.12 18.29
N PRO A 104 8.48 -8.52 19.55
CA PRO A 104 7.16 -8.36 20.17
C PRO A 104 6.66 -6.90 20.23
N ARG A 105 7.56 -5.92 20.15
CA ARG A 105 7.26 -4.49 20.06
C ARG A 105 7.67 -3.91 18.71
N GLY A 106 7.89 -4.78 17.73
CA GLY A 106 8.33 -4.43 16.38
C GLY A 106 7.16 -4.09 15.46
N PHE A 107 7.52 -3.78 14.22
CA PHE A 107 6.62 -3.27 13.19
C PHE A 107 5.42 -4.20 12.94
N PHE A 108 5.68 -5.50 12.77
CA PHE A 108 4.63 -6.47 12.47
C PHE A 108 3.61 -6.60 13.60
N GLN A 109 4.08 -6.58 14.84
CA GLN A 109 3.17 -6.66 15.99
C GLN A 109 2.39 -5.36 16.17
N ALA A 110 3.05 -4.21 16.08
CA ALA A 110 2.42 -2.91 16.28
C ALA A 110 1.39 -2.59 15.18
N HIS A 111 1.70 -2.87 13.91
CA HIS A 111 0.86 -2.50 12.78
C HIS A 111 -0.09 -3.62 12.32
N GLY A 112 0.21 -4.89 12.62
CA GLY A 112 -0.57 -6.03 12.13
C GLY A 112 -1.08 -6.97 13.21
N GLY A 113 -0.74 -6.75 14.48
CA GLY A 113 -1.05 -7.71 15.54
C GLY A 113 -0.42 -9.09 15.30
N GLY A 114 0.70 -9.13 14.61
CA GLY A 114 1.43 -10.33 14.20
C GLY A 114 1.67 -10.42 12.70
N TYR A 115 2.28 -11.51 12.24
CA TYR A 115 2.67 -11.67 10.84
C TYR A 115 2.76 -13.14 10.42
N ASN A 116 2.72 -13.36 9.10
CA ASN A 116 3.00 -14.65 8.48
C ASN A 116 4.43 -14.66 7.91
N LEU A 117 5.35 -15.30 8.61
CA LEU A 117 6.75 -15.39 8.18
C LEU A 117 6.94 -16.03 6.78
N LYS A 118 6.02 -16.93 6.38
CA LYS A 118 6.09 -17.62 5.08
C LYS A 118 5.97 -16.67 3.89
N SER A 119 5.34 -15.51 4.07
CA SER A 119 5.22 -14.50 3.01
C SER A 119 6.54 -13.75 2.74
N ILE A 120 7.51 -13.83 3.65
CA ILE A 120 8.76 -13.06 3.56
C ILE A 120 9.98 -13.97 3.46
N LYS A 121 10.10 -14.96 4.36
CA LYS A 121 11.32 -15.78 4.48
C LYS A 121 11.56 -16.59 3.20
N GLY A 122 12.66 -16.26 2.51
CA GLY A 122 13.04 -16.93 1.27
C GLY A 122 12.20 -16.52 0.05
N GLN A 123 11.30 -15.53 0.18
CA GLN A 123 10.38 -15.11 -0.88
C GLN A 123 10.83 -13.86 -1.63
N LEU A 124 11.72 -13.04 -1.06
CA LEU A 124 12.18 -11.80 -1.72
C LEU A 124 12.89 -12.14 -3.03
N GLY A 125 12.36 -11.60 -4.13
CA GLY A 125 12.84 -11.87 -5.49
C GLY A 125 12.58 -13.28 -6.02
N ARG A 126 11.75 -14.11 -5.34
CA ARG A 126 11.55 -15.52 -5.70
C ARG A 126 10.09 -15.96 -5.54
N PRO A 127 9.20 -15.69 -6.51
CA PRO A 127 9.43 -14.81 -7.66
C PRO A 127 9.36 -13.32 -7.27
N TRP A 128 9.85 -12.45 -8.13
CA TRP A 128 9.55 -11.03 -8.03
C TRP A 128 8.05 -10.79 -8.12
N THR A 129 7.50 -9.94 -7.27
CA THR A 129 6.07 -9.61 -7.27
C THR A 129 5.59 -9.05 -8.62
N PHE A 130 6.43 -8.31 -9.33
CA PHE A 130 6.14 -7.87 -10.71
C PHE A 130 5.95 -9.02 -11.69
N SER A 131 6.58 -10.17 -11.46
CA SER A 131 6.44 -11.35 -12.31
C SER A 131 5.26 -12.21 -11.89
N LYS A 132 5.07 -12.39 -10.57
CA LYS A 132 4.00 -13.22 -10.01
C LYS A 132 3.60 -12.71 -8.62
N PRO A 133 2.36 -12.30 -8.41
CA PRO A 133 1.20 -12.39 -9.33
C PRO A 133 1.22 -11.38 -10.49
N GLY A 134 2.18 -10.45 -10.54
CA GLY A 134 2.26 -9.39 -11.53
C GLY A 134 1.61 -8.09 -11.05
N VAL A 135 1.44 -7.16 -11.97
CA VAL A 135 0.81 -5.85 -11.72
C VAL A 135 -0.45 -5.69 -12.56
N SER A 136 -1.46 -5.06 -12.00
CA SER A 136 -2.68 -4.71 -12.70
C SER A 136 -2.62 -3.25 -13.15
N ILE A 137 -2.95 -3.00 -14.40
CA ILE A 137 -3.10 -1.64 -14.93
C ILE A 137 -4.55 -1.22 -14.72
N LYS A 138 -4.76 -0.08 -14.09
CA LYS A 138 -6.11 0.46 -13.89
C LYS A 138 -6.63 1.11 -15.17
N PRO A 139 -7.75 0.63 -15.74
CA PRO A 139 -8.36 1.27 -16.90
C PRO A 139 -9.10 2.58 -16.56
N HIS A 140 -9.43 2.79 -15.27
CA HIS A 140 -10.09 4.00 -14.78
C HIS A 140 -9.26 4.67 -13.66
N PRO A 141 -9.27 6.00 -13.56
CA PRO A 141 -8.46 6.76 -12.58
C PRO A 141 -9.10 6.75 -11.17
N CYS A 142 -9.48 5.58 -10.66
CA CYS A 142 -10.14 5.43 -9.36
C CYS A 142 -9.75 4.11 -8.67
N GLY A 143 -10.43 3.77 -7.58
CA GLY A 143 -10.23 2.51 -6.85
C GLY A 143 -10.54 1.29 -7.72
N SER A 144 -9.62 0.33 -7.83
CA SER A 144 -9.77 -0.83 -8.72
C SER A 144 -11.00 -1.69 -8.44
N LEU A 145 -11.51 -1.68 -7.22
CA LEU A 145 -12.71 -2.44 -6.85
C LEU A 145 -13.99 -1.91 -7.51
N THR A 146 -14.01 -0.66 -7.96
CA THR A 146 -15.15 -0.06 -8.69
C THR A 146 -15.12 -0.35 -10.19
N HIS A 147 -13.96 -0.75 -10.74
CA HIS A 147 -13.77 -0.93 -12.18
C HIS A 147 -14.73 -1.92 -12.83
N PRO A 148 -15.04 -3.10 -12.23
CA PRO A 148 -16.00 -4.03 -12.84
C PRO A 148 -17.39 -3.40 -13.05
N GLY A 149 -17.87 -2.63 -12.06
CA GLY A 149 -19.14 -1.91 -12.14
C GLY A 149 -19.12 -0.84 -13.24
N MET A 150 -18.06 -0.04 -13.29
CA MET A 150 -17.89 1.00 -14.32
C MET A 150 -17.80 0.40 -15.73
N THR A 151 -16.99 -0.63 -15.90
CA THR A 151 -16.86 -1.32 -17.18
C THR A 151 -18.21 -1.88 -17.65
N LYS A 152 -18.94 -2.52 -16.72
CA LYS A 152 -20.25 -3.09 -17.05
C LYS A 152 -21.28 -2.02 -17.39
N MET A 153 -21.26 -0.89 -16.70
CA MET A 153 -22.12 0.25 -17.01
C MET A 153 -21.84 0.77 -18.44
N LEU A 154 -20.57 0.94 -18.82
CA LEU A 154 -20.21 1.37 -20.17
C LEU A 154 -20.69 0.38 -21.24
N GLU A 155 -20.55 -0.92 -20.99
CA GLU A 155 -21.08 -1.95 -21.89
C GLU A 155 -22.62 -1.84 -22.07
N LEU A 156 -23.36 -1.64 -20.98
CA LEU A 156 -24.81 -1.49 -21.05
C LEU A 156 -25.24 -0.23 -21.80
N ILE A 157 -24.56 0.90 -21.55
CA ILE A 157 -24.80 2.16 -22.24
C ILE A 157 -24.61 1.96 -23.75
N LEU A 158 -23.51 1.38 -24.17
CA LEU A 158 -23.21 1.14 -25.59
C LEU A 158 -24.20 0.15 -26.21
N LYS A 159 -24.53 -0.93 -25.51
CA LYS A 159 -25.40 -1.99 -26.00
C LYS A 159 -26.85 -1.53 -26.23
N HIS A 160 -27.34 -0.66 -25.34
CA HIS A 160 -28.74 -0.26 -25.31
C HIS A 160 -28.97 1.21 -25.69
N ASP A 161 -27.91 1.93 -26.12
CA ASP A 161 -27.92 3.36 -26.46
C ASP A 161 -28.56 4.23 -25.36
N ILE A 162 -28.23 3.93 -24.09
CA ILE A 162 -28.79 4.62 -22.93
C ILE A 162 -28.28 6.06 -22.89
N LYS A 163 -29.18 7.02 -22.78
CA LYS A 163 -28.81 8.43 -22.61
C LYS A 163 -28.86 8.81 -21.14
N PRO A 164 -27.97 9.71 -20.66
CA PRO A 164 -27.93 10.11 -19.24
C PRO A 164 -29.27 10.61 -18.70
N GLN A 165 -30.04 11.35 -19.52
CA GLN A 165 -31.35 11.88 -19.15
C GLN A 165 -32.44 10.83 -18.96
N ASP A 166 -32.25 9.62 -19.50
CA ASP A 166 -33.21 8.52 -19.40
C ASP A 166 -32.99 7.67 -18.15
N VAL A 167 -31.89 7.93 -17.42
CA VAL A 167 -31.52 7.16 -16.23
C VAL A 167 -32.20 7.73 -15.00
N ILE A 168 -33.13 6.98 -14.42
CA ILE A 168 -33.81 7.34 -13.17
C ILE A 168 -33.01 6.84 -11.96
N LYS A 169 -32.42 5.65 -12.06
CA LYS A 169 -31.71 5.00 -10.95
C LYS A 169 -30.72 3.97 -11.47
N VAL A 170 -29.63 3.81 -10.75
CA VAL A 170 -28.64 2.75 -10.98
C VAL A 170 -28.50 1.93 -9.68
N ASP A 171 -28.78 0.64 -9.75
CA ASP A 171 -28.56 -0.30 -8.66
C ASP A 171 -27.37 -1.20 -9.00
N VAL A 172 -26.33 -1.16 -8.16
CA VAL A 172 -25.12 -1.95 -8.33
C VAL A 172 -25.02 -3.01 -7.24
N GLY A 173 -25.25 -4.27 -7.59
CA GLY A 173 -25.00 -5.40 -6.70
C GLY A 173 -23.49 -5.62 -6.53
N THR A 174 -22.99 -5.57 -5.30
CA THR A 174 -21.59 -5.67 -5.01
C THR A 174 -21.29 -6.39 -3.69
N ASN A 175 -20.01 -6.69 -3.43
CA ASN A 175 -19.59 -7.28 -2.16
C ASN A 175 -19.30 -6.22 -1.09
N HIS A 176 -19.15 -6.67 0.17
CA HIS A 176 -18.92 -5.81 1.32
C HIS A 176 -17.69 -4.89 1.18
N ASN A 177 -16.60 -5.37 0.61
CA ASN A 177 -15.37 -4.57 0.47
C ASN A 177 -15.56 -3.38 -0.48
N ILE A 178 -16.31 -3.58 -1.56
CA ILE A 178 -16.64 -2.49 -2.51
C ILE A 178 -17.60 -1.50 -1.84
N CYS A 179 -18.57 -1.98 -1.07
CA CYS A 179 -19.52 -1.15 -0.34
C CYS A 179 -18.80 -0.22 0.66
N LEU A 180 -17.81 -0.74 1.40
CA LEU A 180 -17.01 0.06 2.33
C LEU A 180 -16.15 1.13 1.62
N LEU A 181 -15.61 0.85 0.44
CA LEU A 181 -14.87 1.83 -0.36
C LEU A 181 -15.79 2.93 -0.89
N TYR A 182 -16.99 2.58 -1.31
CA TYR A 182 -17.94 3.51 -1.89
C TYR A 182 -18.49 4.51 -0.85
N THR A 183 -18.66 4.08 0.39
CA THR A 183 -19.18 4.94 1.47
C THR A 183 -18.16 5.92 2.04
N SER A 184 -16.86 5.60 1.96
CA SER A 184 -15.80 6.42 2.58
C SER A 184 -14.93 7.20 1.59
N ASP A 185 -14.78 6.75 0.35
CA ASP A 185 -13.79 7.29 -0.60
C ASP A 185 -14.43 7.84 -1.90
N ALA A 186 -15.47 7.20 -2.40
CA ALA A 186 -16.06 7.56 -3.70
C ALA A 186 -17.19 8.60 -3.60
N ALA A 187 -17.86 8.72 -2.46
CA ALA A 187 -18.94 9.69 -2.29
C ALA A 187 -18.44 11.13 -2.24
N ASP A 188 -17.21 11.37 -1.77
CA ASP A 188 -16.61 12.69 -1.70
C ASP A 188 -15.97 13.14 -3.03
N GLU A 189 -15.48 12.21 -3.84
CA GLU A 189 -14.96 12.53 -5.18
C GLU A 189 -16.08 12.87 -6.18
N MET A 190 -17.29 12.36 -5.99
CA MET A 190 -18.44 12.65 -6.86
C MET A 190 -19.23 13.91 -6.45
N ARG A 191 -18.92 14.54 -5.32
CA ARG A 191 -19.54 15.79 -4.86
C ARG A 191 -18.77 17.05 -5.24
N ARG A 192 -17.67 16.92 -5.94
CA ARG A 192 -16.87 18.00 -6.51
C ARG A 192 -16.90 17.97 -8.03
#